data_0c27182ed596ab7c57e65259899d9afa
#
_entry.id   0c27182ed596ab7c57e65259899d9afa
#
_cell.length_a   1.000
_cell.length_b   1.000
_cell.length_c   1.000
_cell.angle_alpha   90.00
_cell.angle_beta   90.00
_cell.angle_gamma   90.00
#
_symmetry.space_group_name_H-M   'P 1'
#
loop_
_entity.id
_entity.type
_entity.pdbx_description
1 polymer ?
#
loop_
_entity_poly.entity_id
_entity_poly.type
_entity_poly.pdbx_seq_one_letter_code
_entity_poly.pdbx_strand_id
1 'polypeptide(L)'
;MQQAPAALAVALALTATACGAAGERAADRPAGTPSGTVRSPAALPSAALPPALTPGQARAALITAADLGEAWEPTRGAATWRDEVLKTASEGTARDGCRRLLDALYTEDLFGGSAAAAPRATAALDDTDTGAQLHYRITSYRAADLDRTLAWLATLPDTCGHVGTRAAGTAREVRVTALTPPETGDARVGLRVTVRDTAATEDGTLTVDVIAVRIGDDALSLTHGTLGTPSGTATRTATETGTARLTEARRQGRAQV
;
A
#
# COMPACT_ATOMS: atom_id res chain seq x y z
N MET A 1 -9.41 22.47 -44.10
CA MET A 1 -9.18 21.15 -44.74
C MET A 1 -9.50 20.08 -43.72
N GLN A 2 -10.68 19.46 -43.91
CA GLN A 2 -11.23 18.41 -43.06
C GLN A 2 -10.63 17.05 -43.46
N GLN A 3 -10.22 16.24 -42.55
CA GLN A 3 -10.04 14.81 -42.77
C GLN A 3 -10.71 14.04 -41.61
N ALA A 4 -11.62 13.16 -42.00
CA ALA A 4 -12.47 12.33 -41.16
C ALA A 4 -11.72 11.06 -40.65
N PRO A 5 -12.18 10.44 -39.57
CA PRO A 5 -11.57 9.21 -39.02
C PRO A 5 -12.11 7.95 -39.71
N ALA A 6 -11.23 7.00 -39.96
CA ALA A 6 -11.58 5.64 -40.41
C ALA A 6 -11.85 4.75 -39.20
N ALA A 7 -13.06 4.19 -39.15
CA ALA A 7 -13.49 3.19 -38.20
C ALA A 7 -13.01 1.79 -38.66
N LEU A 8 -12.26 1.07 -37.81
CA LEU A 8 -11.94 -0.34 -38.02
C LEU A 8 -12.82 -1.18 -37.10
N ALA A 9 -13.75 -1.92 -37.69
CA ALA A 9 -14.56 -2.92 -37.02
C ALA A 9 -13.80 -4.27 -37.04
N VAL A 10 -13.55 -4.85 -35.85
CA VAL A 10 -13.03 -6.21 -35.68
C VAL A 10 -14.15 -7.11 -35.23
N ALA A 11 -14.49 -8.09 -36.08
CA ALA A 11 -15.49 -9.11 -35.79
C ALA A 11 -14.89 -10.24 -34.93
N LEU A 12 -15.56 -10.55 -33.81
CA LEU A 12 -15.27 -11.74 -32.99
C LEU A 12 -16.02 -12.95 -33.57
N ALA A 13 -15.30 -13.98 -33.96
CA ALA A 13 -15.85 -15.29 -34.26
C ALA A 13 -15.84 -16.18 -33.03
N LEU A 14 -17.05 -16.58 -32.56
CA LEU A 14 -17.23 -17.65 -31.56
C LEU A 14 -17.20 -19.00 -32.29
N THR A 15 -16.34 -19.93 -31.86
CA THR A 15 -16.43 -21.35 -32.20
C THR A 15 -16.81 -22.15 -30.98
N ALA A 16 -18.04 -22.63 -30.97
CA ALA A 16 -18.53 -23.66 -30.09
C ALA A 16 -18.23 -25.04 -30.70
N THR A 17 -17.59 -25.93 -29.97
CA THR A 17 -17.51 -27.36 -30.31
C THR A 17 -18.15 -28.15 -29.19
N ALA A 18 -19.29 -28.75 -29.54
CA ALA A 18 -20.01 -29.76 -28.78
C ALA A 18 -19.78 -31.14 -29.44
N CYS A 19 -20.11 -32.22 -28.67
CA CYS A 19 -20.32 -33.61 -29.06
C CYS A 19 -19.07 -34.48 -28.99
N GLY A 20 -19.22 -35.64 -28.35
CA GLY A 20 -20.09 -36.75 -28.71
C GLY A 20 -20.12 -37.88 -27.69
N ALA A 21 -21.08 -38.39 -27.68
CA ALA A 21 -21.98 -39.50 -27.54
C ALA A 21 -21.33 -40.87 -27.39
N ALA A 22 -21.90 -41.56 -26.40
CA ALA A 22 -22.37 -42.94 -26.40
C ALA A 22 -21.51 -44.10 -26.94
N GLY A 23 -21.37 -45.10 -26.10
CA GLY A 23 -20.95 -46.46 -26.46
C GLY A 23 -21.30 -47.40 -25.32
N GLU A 24 -22.56 -47.91 -25.30
CA GLU A 24 -22.96 -49.07 -24.53
C GLU A 24 -22.27 -50.33 -25.04
N ARG A 25 -21.71 -51.13 -24.15
CA ARG A 25 -21.60 -52.57 -24.31
C ARG A 25 -21.73 -53.22 -22.96
N ALA A 26 -22.82 -53.95 -22.81
CA ALA A 26 -23.04 -54.93 -21.75
C ALA A 26 -22.17 -56.15 -21.99
N ALA A 27 -21.56 -56.65 -20.94
CA ALA A 27 -21.35 -58.09 -20.73
C ALA A 27 -20.79 -58.35 -19.33
N ASP A 28 -21.50 -59.21 -18.63
CA ASP A 28 -21.12 -60.22 -17.64
C ASP A 28 -20.59 -59.80 -16.26
N ARG A 29 -21.42 -60.22 -15.28
CA ARG A 29 -21.09 -60.37 -13.86
C ARG A 29 -20.28 -61.66 -13.64
N PRO A 30 -19.37 -61.66 -12.66
CA PRO A 30 -19.61 -62.55 -11.52
C PRO A 30 -19.50 -61.81 -10.16
N ALA A 31 -20.13 -62.44 -9.19
CA ALA A 31 -20.47 -62.03 -7.86
C ALA A 31 -19.27 -61.87 -6.91
N GLY A 32 -19.44 -60.95 -5.98
CA GLY A 32 -19.02 -61.10 -4.59
C GLY A 32 -17.65 -60.61 -4.18
N THR A 33 -17.63 -59.38 -3.64
CA THR A 33 -16.72 -59.07 -2.53
C THR A 33 -17.33 -57.93 -1.69
N PRO A 34 -17.25 -57.95 -0.34
CA PRO A 34 -17.90 -56.95 0.51
C PRO A 34 -17.21 -55.61 0.34
N SER A 35 -17.99 -54.58 0.02
CA SER A 35 -17.57 -53.20 0.00
C SER A 35 -17.10 -52.77 1.38
N GLY A 36 -15.80 -52.73 1.56
CA GLY A 36 -15.20 -51.97 2.67
C GLY A 36 -15.54 -50.50 2.46
N THR A 37 -16.33 -49.96 3.38
CA THR A 37 -16.61 -48.53 3.46
C THR A 37 -15.29 -47.78 3.65
N VAL A 38 -14.74 -47.26 2.57
CA VAL A 38 -13.60 -46.34 2.63
C VAL A 38 -14.19 -45.07 3.28
N ARG A 39 -13.93 -44.93 4.59
CA ARG A 39 -14.21 -43.71 5.30
C ARG A 39 -13.38 -42.59 4.64
N SER A 40 -14.01 -41.72 3.88
CA SER A 40 -13.38 -40.49 3.42
C SER A 40 -12.76 -39.79 4.63
N PRO A 41 -11.47 -39.41 4.58
CA PRO A 41 -10.89 -38.61 5.64
C PRO A 41 -11.76 -37.37 5.81
N ALA A 42 -12.23 -37.12 7.05
CA ALA A 42 -12.96 -35.92 7.38
C ALA A 42 -12.10 -34.72 6.94
N ALA A 43 -12.64 -33.90 6.05
CA ALA A 43 -11.99 -32.67 5.65
C ALA A 43 -11.69 -31.87 6.93
N LEU A 44 -10.42 -31.60 7.17
CA LEU A 44 -10.03 -30.70 8.26
C LEU A 44 -10.81 -29.40 8.08
N PRO A 45 -11.40 -28.83 9.14
CA PRO A 45 -12.09 -27.57 9.03
C PRO A 45 -11.12 -26.56 8.43
N SER A 46 -11.46 -26.02 7.27
CA SER A 46 -10.73 -24.93 6.66
C SER A 46 -10.71 -23.81 7.70
N ALA A 47 -9.53 -23.44 8.19
CA ALA A 47 -9.41 -22.36 9.13
C ALA A 47 -10.08 -21.13 8.50
N ALA A 48 -11.18 -20.66 9.07
CA ALA A 48 -11.86 -19.47 8.61
C ALA A 48 -10.84 -18.33 8.63
N LEU A 49 -10.71 -17.62 7.51
CA LEU A 49 -9.88 -16.41 7.46
C LEU A 49 -10.37 -15.45 8.55
N PRO A 50 -9.46 -14.82 9.30
CA PRO A 50 -9.87 -13.85 10.29
C PRO A 50 -10.73 -12.77 9.62
N PRO A 51 -11.80 -12.31 10.27
CA PRO A 51 -12.71 -11.34 9.68
C PRO A 51 -11.92 -10.06 9.34
N ALA A 52 -12.10 -9.59 8.12
CA ALA A 52 -11.54 -8.31 7.69
C ALA A 52 -12.15 -7.16 8.50
N LEU A 53 -11.38 -6.11 8.79
CA LEU A 53 -11.90 -4.89 9.39
C LEU A 53 -13.09 -4.34 8.60
N THR A 54 -14.16 -3.99 9.30
CA THR A 54 -15.26 -3.21 8.69
C THR A 54 -14.78 -1.78 8.40
N PRO A 55 -15.41 -1.06 7.46
CA PRO A 55 -15.10 0.35 7.22
C PRO A 55 -15.26 1.24 8.46
N GLY A 56 -16.19 0.90 9.37
CA GLY A 56 -16.37 1.60 10.64
C GLY A 56 -15.20 1.39 11.59
N GLN A 57 -14.74 0.15 11.74
CA GLN A 57 -13.58 -0.20 12.57
C GLN A 57 -12.30 0.43 12.02
N ALA A 58 -12.12 0.42 10.70
CA ALA A 58 -10.96 1.06 10.08
C ALA A 58 -10.95 2.57 10.32
N ARG A 59 -12.10 3.24 10.20
CA ARG A 59 -12.22 4.67 10.53
C ARG A 59 -11.95 4.97 12.00
N ALA A 60 -12.44 4.14 12.91
CA ALA A 60 -12.18 4.31 14.35
C ALA A 60 -10.70 4.11 14.74
N ALA A 61 -9.94 3.42 13.90
CA ALA A 61 -8.50 3.21 14.10
C ALA A 61 -7.64 4.35 13.50
N LEU A 62 -8.22 5.33 12.81
CA LEU A 62 -7.47 6.49 12.30
C LEU A 62 -6.98 7.37 13.45
N ILE A 63 -5.81 7.97 13.24
CA ILE A 63 -5.36 9.10 14.07
C ILE A 63 -6.14 10.36 13.71
N THR A 64 -6.16 11.29 14.64
CA THR A 64 -6.81 12.59 14.53
C THR A 64 -5.81 13.71 14.82
N ALA A 65 -6.16 14.94 14.48
CA ALA A 65 -5.36 16.12 14.79
C ALA A 65 -5.04 16.21 16.30
N ALA A 66 -6.03 15.94 17.16
CA ALA A 66 -5.86 15.97 18.61
C ALA A 66 -4.80 14.98 19.16
N ASP A 67 -4.50 13.91 18.43
CA ASP A 67 -3.45 12.96 18.81
C ASP A 67 -2.04 13.53 18.63
N LEU A 68 -1.89 14.53 17.75
CA LEU A 68 -0.59 15.10 17.38
C LEU A 68 -0.33 16.46 18.04
N GLY A 69 -1.35 17.13 18.57
CA GLY A 69 -1.25 18.39 19.26
C GLY A 69 -2.00 19.54 18.58
N GLU A 70 -1.96 20.72 19.20
CA GLU A 70 -2.78 21.88 18.82
C GLU A 70 -2.45 22.47 17.44
N ALA A 71 -1.21 22.30 16.97
CA ALA A 71 -0.80 22.80 15.66
C ALA A 71 -1.36 21.97 14.47
N TRP A 72 -1.95 20.81 14.74
CA TRP A 72 -2.44 19.92 13.72
C TRP A 72 -3.92 20.13 13.43
N GLU A 73 -4.27 20.15 12.13
CA GLU A 73 -5.65 20.22 11.67
C GLU A 73 -5.90 19.22 10.51
N PRO A 74 -7.18 18.84 10.25
CA PRO A 74 -7.49 18.08 9.04
C PRO A 74 -7.07 18.85 7.79
N THR A 75 -6.42 18.16 6.83
CA THR A 75 -5.92 18.81 5.63
C THR A 75 -7.04 19.45 4.81
N ARG A 76 -6.72 20.59 4.20
CA ARG A 76 -7.59 21.32 3.25
C ARG A 76 -7.23 21.03 1.81
N GLY A 77 -6.19 20.27 1.56
CA GLY A 77 -5.73 19.92 0.22
C GLY A 77 -4.31 19.35 0.21
N ALA A 78 -3.85 18.95 -0.96
CA ALA A 78 -2.48 18.47 -1.12
C ALA A 78 -1.48 19.62 -0.94
N ALA A 79 -0.38 19.36 -0.26
CA ALA A 79 0.72 20.31 -0.18
C ALA A 79 1.33 20.58 -1.57
N THR A 80 1.70 21.83 -1.83
CA THR A 80 2.22 22.25 -3.15
C THR A 80 3.49 21.50 -3.56
N TRP A 81 4.35 21.15 -2.59
CA TRP A 81 5.56 20.38 -2.84
C TRP A 81 5.30 18.97 -3.42
N ARG A 82 4.08 18.45 -3.32
CA ARG A 82 3.74 17.14 -3.92
C ARG A 82 3.83 17.20 -5.45
N ASP A 83 3.19 18.18 -6.07
CA ASP A 83 3.25 18.35 -7.52
C ASP A 83 4.59 18.93 -7.98
N GLU A 84 5.13 19.89 -7.25
CA GLU A 84 6.35 20.59 -7.64
C GLU A 84 7.61 19.74 -7.48
N VAL A 85 7.67 18.88 -6.46
CA VAL A 85 8.86 18.12 -6.11
C VAL A 85 8.71 16.63 -6.34
N LEU A 86 7.72 15.96 -5.73
CA LEU A 86 7.59 14.50 -5.83
C LEU A 86 7.24 14.04 -7.23
N LYS A 87 6.23 14.64 -7.87
CA LYS A 87 5.82 14.26 -9.23
C LYS A 87 6.96 14.42 -10.21
N THR A 88 7.60 15.59 -10.21
CA THR A 88 8.71 15.86 -11.13
C THR A 88 9.94 14.98 -10.85
N ALA A 89 10.20 14.63 -9.59
CA ALA A 89 11.26 13.69 -9.25
C ALA A 89 10.98 12.28 -9.76
N SER A 90 9.74 11.82 -9.65
CA SER A 90 9.28 10.51 -10.16
C SER A 90 9.45 10.43 -11.69
N GLU A 91 8.94 11.40 -12.42
CA GLU A 91 9.03 11.47 -13.90
C GLU A 91 10.47 11.44 -14.42
N GLY A 92 11.40 12.05 -13.67
CA GLY A 92 12.81 12.14 -14.03
C GLY A 92 13.68 10.94 -13.65
N THR A 93 13.13 9.96 -12.90
CA THR A 93 13.91 8.85 -12.35
C THR A 93 13.92 7.66 -13.30
N ALA A 94 15.13 7.22 -13.71
CA ALA A 94 15.30 6.09 -14.61
C ALA A 94 15.27 4.72 -13.92
N ARG A 95 15.57 4.64 -12.61
CA ARG A 95 15.59 3.38 -11.85
C ARG A 95 14.18 2.98 -11.42
N ASP A 96 13.67 1.86 -11.93
CA ASP A 96 12.28 1.43 -11.72
C ASP A 96 11.88 1.30 -10.25
N GLY A 97 12.72 0.72 -9.40
CA GLY A 97 12.42 0.61 -7.97
C GLY A 97 12.30 1.97 -7.26
N CYS A 98 13.18 2.92 -7.60
CA CYS A 98 13.16 4.26 -7.03
C CYS A 98 12.00 5.09 -7.57
N ARG A 99 11.69 4.97 -8.87
CA ARG A 99 10.52 5.59 -9.48
C ARG A 99 9.24 5.07 -8.82
N ARG A 100 9.11 3.75 -8.65
CA ARG A 100 7.97 3.15 -7.95
C ARG A 100 7.78 3.71 -6.54
N LEU A 101 8.86 3.95 -5.78
CA LEU A 101 8.76 4.60 -4.47
C LEU A 101 8.22 6.02 -4.59
N LEU A 102 8.79 6.84 -5.48
CA LEU A 102 8.36 8.23 -5.67
C LEU A 102 6.91 8.31 -6.16
N ASP A 103 6.50 7.43 -7.08
CA ASP A 103 5.11 7.31 -7.53
C ASP A 103 4.18 6.93 -6.37
N ALA A 104 4.59 5.97 -5.52
CA ALA A 104 3.82 5.56 -4.36
C ALA A 104 3.68 6.68 -3.33
N LEU A 105 4.70 7.50 -3.15
CA LEU A 105 4.63 8.69 -2.28
C LEU A 105 3.72 9.77 -2.88
N TYR A 106 3.79 9.98 -4.18
CA TYR A 106 2.93 10.96 -4.87
C TYR A 106 1.46 10.55 -4.84
N THR A 107 1.16 9.27 -5.11
CA THR A 107 -0.20 8.73 -5.11
C THR A 107 -0.72 8.31 -3.75
N GLU A 108 0.11 8.37 -2.71
CA GLU A 108 -0.17 7.90 -1.34
C GLU A 108 -0.55 6.41 -1.28
N ASP A 109 -0.12 5.64 -2.25
CA ASP A 109 -0.41 4.21 -2.35
C ASP A 109 0.85 3.35 -2.22
N LEU A 110 1.38 3.28 -0.99
CA LEU A 110 2.64 2.59 -0.69
C LEU A 110 2.57 1.07 -0.94
N PHE A 111 1.39 0.49 -0.77
CA PHE A 111 1.22 -0.96 -0.94
C PHE A 111 0.81 -1.35 -2.36
N GLY A 112 0.48 -0.40 -3.21
CA GLY A 112 0.09 -0.61 -4.61
C GLY A 112 -1.31 -1.20 -4.75
N GLY A 113 -2.15 -0.55 -5.55
CA GLY A 113 -3.50 -1.04 -5.77
C GLY A 113 -3.54 -2.21 -6.74
N SER A 114 -3.74 -3.43 -6.26
CA SER A 114 -4.61 -4.31 -7.03
C SER A 114 -6.05 -3.83 -6.82
N ALA A 115 -6.89 -3.87 -7.84
CA ALA A 115 -8.29 -3.41 -7.78
C ALA A 115 -9.15 -4.05 -6.65
N ALA A 116 -8.59 -5.00 -5.92
CA ALA A 116 -9.19 -5.68 -4.77
C ALA A 116 -8.89 -5.00 -3.41
N ALA A 117 -7.97 -4.05 -3.35
CA ALA A 117 -7.49 -3.47 -2.10
C ALA A 117 -7.77 -1.96 -2.06
N ALA A 118 -9.02 -1.59 -1.99
CA ALA A 118 -9.38 -0.22 -1.67
C ALA A 118 -8.90 0.12 -0.25
N PRO A 119 -8.37 1.33 0.00
CA PRO A 119 -8.05 1.76 1.35
C PRO A 119 -9.29 1.64 2.22
N ARG A 120 -9.15 1.01 3.39
CA ARG A 120 -10.25 0.86 4.35
C ARG A 120 -10.59 2.19 5.01
N ALA A 121 -9.57 2.98 5.30
CA ALA A 121 -9.71 4.34 5.83
C ALA A 121 -8.43 5.15 5.60
N THR A 122 -8.60 6.47 5.48
CA THR A 122 -7.50 7.43 5.34
C THR A 122 -7.74 8.64 6.21
N ALA A 123 -6.66 9.25 6.71
CA ALA A 123 -6.65 10.57 7.31
C ALA A 123 -5.48 11.37 6.73
N ALA A 124 -5.67 12.66 6.54
CA ALA A 124 -4.62 13.58 6.15
C ALA A 124 -4.69 14.81 7.06
N LEU A 125 -3.55 15.21 7.60
CA LEU A 125 -3.41 16.24 8.61
C LEU A 125 -2.30 17.21 8.20
N ASP A 126 -2.52 18.49 8.44
CA ASP A 126 -1.56 19.57 8.21
C ASP A 126 -1.08 20.14 9.54
N ASP A 127 0.22 20.33 9.66
CA ASP A 127 0.84 21.08 10.77
C ASP A 127 0.92 22.55 10.35
N THR A 128 0.14 23.41 11.02
CA THR A 128 0.02 24.84 10.70
C THR A 128 1.27 25.64 11.04
N ASP A 129 2.12 25.14 11.94
CA ASP A 129 3.34 25.83 12.38
C ASP A 129 4.49 25.61 11.40
N THR A 130 4.59 24.39 10.84
CA THR A 130 5.73 24.00 10.00
C THR A 130 5.37 23.80 8.53
N GLY A 131 4.07 23.77 8.18
CA GLY A 131 3.60 23.41 6.85
C GLY A 131 3.85 21.94 6.49
N ALA A 132 4.11 21.09 7.48
CA ALA A 132 4.23 19.66 7.27
C ALA A 132 2.87 19.03 7.00
N GLN A 133 2.85 17.97 6.19
CA GLN A 133 1.66 17.22 5.90
C GLN A 133 1.87 15.73 6.23
N LEU A 134 0.92 15.16 6.96
CA LEU A 134 0.92 13.77 7.35
C LEU A 134 -0.27 13.05 6.72
N HIS A 135 0.00 12.02 5.93
CA HIS A 135 -1.01 11.10 5.39
C HIS A 135 -0.93 9.77 6.09
N TYR A 136 -2.08 9.29 6.53
CA TYR A 136 -2.23 8.04 7.26
C TYR A 136 -3.29 7.17 6.59
N ARG A 137 -2.96 5.91 6.31
CA ARG A 137 -3.85 4.99 5.62
C ARG A 137 -3.87 3.62 6.29
N ILE A 138 -5.07 3.05 6.40
CA ILE A 138 -5.28 1.65 6.77
C ILE A 138 -5.80 0.90 5.55
N THR A 139 -5.15 -0.20 5.20
CA THR A 139 -5.48 -1.03 4.05
C THR A 139 -5.41 -2.50 4.46
N SER A 140 -6.27 -3.35 3.88
CA SER A 140 -6.25 -4.78 4.14
C SER A 140 -5.79 -5.53 2.90
N TYR A 141 -4.85 -6.48 3.10
CA TYR A 141 -4.30 -7.36 2.08
C TYR A 141 -4.08 -8.75 2.67
N ARG A 142 -3.62 -9.69 1.87
CA ARG A 142 -3.06 -10.92 2.41
C ARG A 142 -1.70 -10.63 3.05
N ALA A 143 -1.43 -11.21 4.22
CA ALA A 143 -0.17 -10.99 4.95
C ALA A 143 1.08 -11.20 4.07
N ALA A 144 1.08 -12.23 3.21
CA ALA A 144 2.19 -12.50 2.29
C ALA A 144 2.41 -11.37 1.26
N ASP A 145 1.36 -10.65 0.86
CA ASP A 145 1.49 -9.52 -0.07
C ASP A 145 2.10 -8.31 0.66
N LEU A 146 1.68 -8.10 1.91
CA LEU A 146 2.25 -7.07 2.78
C LEU A 146 3.73 -7.35 3.06
N ASP A 147 4.08 -8.59 3.39
CA ASP A 147 5.48 -8.97 3.65
C ASP A 147 6.38 -8.74 2.43
N ARG A 148 5.89 -9.03 1.21
CA ARG A 148 6.63 -8.72 -0.01
C ARG A 148 6.85 -7.22 -0.20
N THR A 149 5.86 -6.39 0.12
CA THR A 149 6.01 -4.94 0.02
C THR A 149 6.97 -4.42 1.08
N LEU A 150 6.89 -4.89 2.32
CA LEU A 150 7.85 -4.52 3.37
C LEU A 150 9.27 -4.96 3.01
N ALA A 151 9.45 -6.17 2.49
CA ALA A 151 10.76 -6.65 2.04
C ALA A 151 11.32 -5.77 0.90
N TRP A 152 10.48 -5.38 -0.08
CA TRP A 152 10.89 -4.44 -1.12
C TRP A 152 11.31 -3.09 -0.54
N LEU A 153 10.50 -2.49 0.36
CA LEU A 153 10.83 -1.21 1.00
C LEU A 153 12.17 -1.29 1.74
N ALA A 154 12.45 -2.40 2.42
CA ALA A 154 13.70 -2.59 3.15
C ALA A 154 14.95 -2.60 2.26
N THR A 155 14.82 -2.89 0.95
CA THR A 155 15.94 -2.84 0.00
C THR A 155 16.25 -1.45 -0.55
N LEU A 156 15.34 -0.49 -0.36
CA LEU A 156 15.44 0.83 -1.01
C LEU A 156 16.60 1.70 -0.49
N PRO A 157 17.02 1.67 0.77
CA PRO A 157 18.23 2.38 1.20
C PRO A 157 19.47 1.98 0.40
N ASP A 158 19.61 0.71 0.06
CA ASP A 158 20.75 0.20 -0.71
C ASP A 158 20.61 0.49 -2.22
N THR A 159 19.40 0.35 -2.75
CA THR A 159 19.15 0.49 -4.20
C THR A 159 18.88 1.91 -4.65
N CYS A 160 18.34 2.75 -3.77
CA CYS A 160 17.98 4.15 -4.00
C CYS A 160 18.69 5.13 -3.05
N GLY A 161 19.75 4.67 -2.37
CA GLY A 161 20.49 5.48 -1.40
C GLY A 161 20.97 6.82 -1.97
N HIS A 162 21.23 6.88 -3.29
CA HIS A 162 21.58 8.11 -4.00
C HIS A 162 21.18 8.00 -5.47
N VAL A 163 20.25 8.83 -5.91
CA VAL A 163 19.74 8.82 -7.30
C VAL A 163 19.59 10.23 -7.83
N GLY A 164 20.29 10.51 -8.92
CA GLY A 164 20.06 11.73 -9.70
C GLY A 164 18.82 11.59 -10.58
N THR A 165 18.00 12.63 -10.66
CA THR A 165 16.86 12.71 -11.56
C THR A 165 16.88 14.03 -12.31
N ARG A 166 16.26 14.07 -13.51
CA ARG A 166 16.14 15.30 -14.30
C ARG A 166 14.79 15.33 -14.98
N ALA A 167 13.97 16.32 -14.62
CA ALA A 167 12.69 16.56 -15.25
C ALA A 167 12.47 18.06 -15.48
N ALA A 168 11.87 18.42 -16.59
CA ALA A 168 11.56 19.81 -16.97
C ALA A 168 12.74 20.78 -16.86
N GLY A 169 13.96 20.30 -17.13
CA GLY A 169 15.21 21.10 -17.05
C GLY A 169 15.80 21.20 -15.64
N THR A 170 15.10 20.76 -14.60
CA THR A 170 15.58 20.77 -13.20
C THR A 170 16.28 19.46 -12.88
N ALA A 171 17.51 19.54 -12.36
CA ALA A 171 18.25 18.40 -11.84
C ALA A 171 18.00 18.28 -10.33
N ARG A 172 17.60 17.09 -9.88
CA ARG A 172 17.37 16.81 -8.47
C ARG A 172 18.16 15.60 -8.01
N GLU A 173 18.46 15.59 -6.74
CA GLU A 173 19.05 14.48 -6.03
C GLU A 173 17.98 13.87 -5.10
N VAL A 174 17.75 12.57 -5.25
CA VAL A 174 16.90 11.78 -4.36
C VAL A 174 17.80 10.90 -3.51
N ARG A 175 17.59 10.92 -2.20
CA ARG A 175 18.28 10.05 -1.26
C ARG A 175 17.26 9.29 -0.43
N VAL A 176 17.44 7.98 -0.31
CA VAL A 176 16.63 7.11 0.55
C VAL A 176 17.54 6.54 1.64
N THR A 177 17.17 6.72 2.89
CA THR A 177 17.87 6.17 4.04
C THR A 177 16.91 5.38 4.93
N ALA A 178 17.43 4.40 5.68
CA ALA A 178 16.65 3.70 6.67
C ALA A 178 16.27 4.65 7.81
N LEU A 179 15.02 4.56 8.25
CA LEU A 179 14.49 5.20 9.45
C LEU A 179 14.01 4.10 10.39
N THR A 180 14.41 4.16 11.66
CA THR A 180 13.96 3.18 12.65
C THR A 180 12.57 3.52 13.15
N PRO A 181 11.52 2.75 12.78
CA PRO A 181 10.18 2.97 13.30
C PRO A 181 10.05 2.48 14.73
N PRO A 182 9.03 2.93 15.50
CA PRO A 182 8.69 2.33 16.79
C PRO A 182 8.50 0.83 16.71
N GLU A 183 8.82 0.11 17.80
CA GLU A 183 8.70 -1.35 17.88
C GLU A 183 7.24 -1.79 18.05
N THR A 184 6.42 -1.63 17.00
CA THR A 184 4.99 -1.92 16.98
C THR A 184 4.62 -2.79 15.78
N GLY A 185 3.49 -3.49 15.87
CA GLY A 185 3.01 -4.39 14.82
C GLY A 185 3.80 -5.69 14.67
N ASP A 186 3.42 -6.51 13.70
CA ASP A 186 4.04 -7.82 13.44
C ASP A 186 5.30 -7.70 12.55
N ALA A 187 5.29 -6.73 11.65
CA ALA A 187 6.43 -6.37 10.80
C ALA A 187 6.37 -4.87 10.46
N ARG A 188 7.51 -4.25 10.27
CA ARG A 188 7.60 -2.82 10.04
C ARG A 188 8.83 -2.41 9.23
N VAL A 189 8.71 -1.32 8.49
CA VAL A 189 9.81 -0.66 7.77
C VAL A 189 9.62 0.84 7.91
N GLY A 190 10.73 1.55 8.10
CA GLY A 190 10.79 3.01 8.05
C GLY A 190 11.84 3.47 7.06
N LEU A 191 11.52 4.50 6.30
CA LEU A 191 12.42 5.16 5.36
C LEU A 191 12.35 6.67 5.53
N ARG A 192 13.44 7.35 5.30
CA ARG A 192 13.49 8.79 5.06
C ARG A 192 13.89 9.04 3.61
N VAL A 193 13.06 9.76 2.89
CA VAL A 193 13.28 10.16 1.50
C VAL A 193 13.52 11.65 1.48
N THR A 194 14.67 12.07 0.95
CA THR A 194 14.96 13.49 0.69
C THR A 194 15.02 13.73 -0.81
N VAL A 195 14.40 14.83 -1.24
CA VAL A 195 14.47 15.29 -2.64
C VAL A 195 14.95 16.73 -2.63
N ARG A 196 16.10 16.96 -3.22
CA ARG A 196 16.76 18.27 -3.26
C ARG A 196 16.97 18.70 -4.70
N ASP A 197 16.65 19.95 -5.00
CA ASP A 197 17.10 20.60 -6.24
C ASP A 197 18.62 20.85 -6.12
N THR A 198 19.38 20.41 -7.12
CA THR A 198 20.85 20.55 -7.10
C THR A 198 21.30 22.01 -7.22
N ALA A 199 20.44 22.92 -7.65
CA ALA A 199 20.69 24.35 -7.77
C ALA A 199 20.10 25.17 -6.60
N ALA A 200 19.26 24.57 -5.75
CA ALA A 200 18.61 25.26 -4.64
C ALA A 200 19.46 25.25 -3.35
N THR A 201 19.15 26.19 -2.46
CA THR A 201 19.65 26.20 -1.08
C THR A 201 19.04 25.07 -0.25
N GLU A 202 19.54 24.84 0.97
CA GLU A 202 19.02 23.77 1.85
C GLU A 202 17.54 23.90 2.19
N ASP A 203 17.01 25.14 2.23
CA ASP A 203 15.59 25.42 2.53
C ASP A 203 14.61 24.85 1.49
N GLY A 204 15.08 24.45 0.31
CA GLY A 204 14.28 23.81 -0.74
C GLY A 204 14.29 22.28 -0.71
N THR A 205 14.82 21.64 0.33
CA THR A 205 14.86 20.19 0.45
C THR A 205 13.55 19.65 0.97
N LEU A 206 12.86 18.85 0.16
CA LEU A 206 11.72 18.05 0.65
C LEU A 206 12.26 16.85 1.41
N THR A 207 11.77 16.64 2.64
CA THR A 207 11.99 15.41 3.41
C THR A 207 10.66 14.75 3.71
N VAL A 208 10.58 13.44 3.44
CA VAL A 208 9.40 12.62 3.71
C VAL A 208 9.82 11.41 4.55
N ASP A 209 9.30 11.31 5.75
CA ASP A 209 9.35 10.10 6.55
C ASP A 209 8.24 9.15 6.12
N VAL A 210 8.58 7.90 5.89
CA VAL A 210 7.67 6.84 5.41
C VAL A 210 7.71 5.72 6.42
N ILE A 211 6.56 5.35 6.97
CA ILE A 211 6.42 4.21 7.87
C ILE A 211 5.38 3.26 7.29
N ALA A 212 5.72 1.98 7.28
CA ALA A 212 4.82 0.89 6.94
C ALA A 212 4.84 -0.15 8.05
N VAL A 213 3.66 -0.50 8.58
CA VAL A 213 3.48 -1.47 9.65
C VAL A 213 2.43 -2.49 9.23
N ARG A 214 2.71 -3.79 9.43
CA ARG A 214 1.75 -4.88 9.25
C ARG A 214 1.21 -5.34 10.60
N ILE A 215 -0.10 -5.59 10.65
CA ILE A 215 -0.81 -6.16 11.79
C ILE A 215 -1.78 -7.21 11.26
N GLY A 216 -1.35 -8.48 11.23
CA GLY A 216 -2.07 -9.57 10.56
C GLY A 216 -2.19 -9.31 9.06
N ASP A 217 -3.43 -9.25 8.57
CA ASP A 217 -3.78 -8.97 7.17
C ASP A 217 -4.10 -7.48 6.93
N ASP A 218 -3.84 -6.62 7.90
CA ASP A 218 -3.98 -5.18 7.75
C ASP A 218 -2.63 -4.49 7.79
N ALA A 219 -2.53 -3.40 7.06
CA ALA A 219 -1.38 -2.52 7.04
C ALA A 219 -1.77 -1.09 7.40
N LEU A 220 -0.87 -0.46 8.11
CA LEU A 220 -0.83 0.96 8.33
C LEU A 220 0.30 1.52 7.47
N SER A 221 0.03 2.53 6.66
CA SER A 221 1.06 3.36 6.03
C SER A 221 0.92 4.80 6.48
N LEU A 222 2.07 5.43 6.73
CA LEU A 222 2.18 6.82 7.12
C LEU A 222 3.26 7.47 6.27
N THR A 223 2.96 8.64 5.72
CA THR A 223 3.94 9.54 5.12
C THR A 223 3.83 10.89 5.84
N HIS A 224 4.96 11.42 6.29
CA HIS A 224 5.05 12.71 6.94
C HIS A 224 6.10 13.56 6.22
N GLY A 225 5.67 14.55 5.48
CA GLY A 225 6.52 15.34 4.58
C GLY A 225 6.48 16.83 4.86
N THR A 226 7.61 17.51 4.67
CA THR A 226 7.75 18.96 4.73
C THR A 226 8.94 19.42 3.90
N LEU A 227 8.96 20.71 3.53
CA LEU A 227 10.20 21.38 3.11
C LEU A 227 11.02 21.63 4.39
N GLY A 228 12.15 20.93 4.50
CA GLY A 228 12.97 20.86 5.72
C GLY A 228 12.96 19.47 6.36
N THR A 229 12.94 19.43 7.69
CA THR A 229 12.99 18.16 8.45
C THR A 229 11.68 17.94 9.21
N PRO A 230 10.94 16.86 8.94
CA PRO A 230 9.70 16.57 9.65
C PRO A 230 9.96 16.22 11.13
N SER A 231 8.97 16.51 11.99
CA SER A 231 9.03 16.20 13.40
C SER A 231 9.06 14.70 13.66
N GLY A 232 10.17 14.18 14.15
CA GLY A 232 10.28 12.77 14.51
C GLY A 232 9.33 12.36 15.64
N THR A 233 8.93 13.31 16.51
CA THR A 233 7.94 13.07 17.56
C THR A 233 6.56 12.84 16.95
N ALA A 234 6.12 13.67 16.00
CA ALA A 234 4.83 13.50 15.32
C ALA A 234 4.77 12.18 14.55
N THR A 235 5.83 11.83 13.80
CA THR A 235 5.93 10.54 13.10
C THR A 235 5.82 9.36 14.07
N ARG A 236 6.50 9.43 15.21
CA ARG A 236 6.45 8.37 16.25
C ARG A 236 5.08 8.26 16.87
N THR A 237 4.52 9.38 17.36
CA THR A 237 3.20 9.41 17.99
C THR A 237 2.12 8.88 17.06
N ALA A 238 2.12 9.30 15.80
CA ALA A 238 1.18 8.82 14.79
C ALA A 238 1.29 7.30 14.58
N THR A 239 2.52 6.78 14.54
CA THR A 239 2.78 5.35 14.35
C THR A 239 2.31 4.53 15.55
N GLU A 240 2.68 4.93 16.76
CA GLU A 240 2.34 4.21 18.01
C GLU A 240 0.83 4.24 18.25
N THR A 241 0.21 5.42 18.21
CA THR A 241 -1.23 5.59 18.42
C THR A 241 -2.03 4.82 17.39
N GLY A 242 -1.67 4.94 16.12
CA GLY A 242 -2.38 4.27 15.03
C GLY A 242 -2.25 2.75 15.11
N THR A 243 -1.06 2.24 15.42
CA THR A 243 -0.86 0.79 15.59
C THR A 243 -1.66 0.23 16.78
N ALA A 244 -1.69 0.96 17.90
CA ALA A 244 -2.47 0.57 19.07
C ALA A 244 -3.97 0.51 18.75
N ARG A 245 -4.53 1.53 18.09
CA ARG A 245 -5.94 1.59 17.67
C ARG A 245 -6.29 0.48 16.68
N LEU A 246 -5.44 0.25 15.68
CA LEU A 246 -5.66 -0.80 14.69
C LEU A 246 -5.64 -2.19 15.35
N THR A 247 -4.72 -2.43 16.29
CA THR A 247 -4.66 -3.67 17.05
C THR A 247 -5.93 -3.89 17.87
N GLU A 248 -6.43 -2.84 18.53
CA GLU A 248 -7.66 -2.92 19.32
C GLU A 248 -8.90 -3.14 18.44
N ALA A 249 -9.02 -2.43 17.31
CA ALA A 249 -10.11 -2.63 16.37
C ALA A 249 -10.17 -4.08 15.85
N ARG A 250 -9.01 -4.71 15.62
CA ARG A 250 -8.92 -6.13 15.23
C ARG A 250 -9.34 -7.08 16.34
N ARG A 251 -9.00 -6.77 17.61
CA ARG A 251 -9.44 -7.59 18.75
C ARG A 251 -10.97 -7.57 18.88
N GLN A 252 -11.57 -6.37 18.77
CA GLN A 252 -13.01 -6.20 18.84
C GLN A 252 -13.72 -6.91 17.68
N GLY A 253 -13.19 -6.83 16.45
CA GLY A 253 -13.74 -7.54 15.31
C GLY A 253 -13.77 -9.05 15.49
N ARG A 254 -12.73 -9.63 16.14
CA ARG A 254 -12.68 -11.08 16.43
C ARG A 254 -13.61 -11.51 17.55
N ALA A 255 -13.92 -10.63 18.49
CA ALA A 255 -14.82 -10.94 19.59
C ALA A 255 -16.31 -10.94 19.18
N GLN A 256 -16.63 -10.41 18.00
CA GLN A 256 -18.02 -10.29 17.50
C GLN A 256 -18.41 -11.45 16.55
N VAL A 257 -17.53 -12.41 16.31
CA VAL A 257 -17.73 -13.60 15.45
C VAL A 257 -17.77 -14.87 16.31
#